data_38134ab8014c0275bbcc72dee2f0964f
#
_entry.id   38134ab8014c0275bbcc72dee2f0964f
#
_cell.length_a   1.000
_cell.length_b   1.000
_cell.length_c   1.000
_cell.angle_alpha   90.00
_cell.angle_beta   90.00
_cell.angle_gamma   90.00
#
_symmetry.space_group_name_H-M   'P 1'
#
loop_
_entity.id
_entity.type
_entity.pdbx_description
1 polymer ?
#
loop_
_entity_poly.entity_id
_entity_poly.type
_entity_poly.pdbx_seq_one_letter_code
_entity_poly.pdbx_strand_id
1 'polypeptide(L)'
;MCLRDSYTPLQQGLASALACGGFTFLLGGGPIEMLLAFLGAGVGQYVRARLTQRHLTLFGCIALSVAAACLVYAGLFRLASLLWPIDPQHQAGYICAMLFIIPGFPFITSGIDMSKQDMRSGLERLAYAIMIVVVATLTAWLMALLLRLQPMDFLPLGLPVWARILLRLAMSFCGVFGFSLMFNSPVKLASVAAVIGAISNTLR
;
A
#
# COMPACT_ATOMS: atom_id res chain seq x y z
N MET A 1 -18.07 -20.39 0.72
CA MET A 1 -16.92 -20.04 1.56
C MET A 1 -17.47 -19.17 2.68
N CYS A 2 -17.51 -19.64 3.92
CA CYS A 2 -18.18 -18.93 5.02
C CYS A 2 -17.45 -17.62 5.34
N LEU A 3 -18.17 -16.51 5.26
CA LEU A 3 -17.75 -15.14 5.59
C LEU A 3 -17.43 -14.90 7.09
N ARG A 4 -17.14 -15.95 7.85
CA ARG A 4 -17.05 -15.90 9.31
C ARG A 4 -15.73 -15.39 9.87
N ASP A 5 -14.69 -15.21 9.04
CA ASP A 5 -13.36 -14.80 9.49
C ASP A 5 -12.87 -13.53 8.79
N SER A 6 -13.76 -12.56 8.52
CA SER A 6 -13.34 -11.27 8.03
C SER A 6 -12.69 -10.45 9.15
N TYR A 7 -11.45 -10.01 8.94
CA TYR A 7 -10.77 -9.11 9.86
C TYR A 7 -11.57 -7.81 10.07
N THR A 8 -11.52 -7.29 11.28
CA THR A 8 -12.17 -6.01 11.60
C THR A 8 -11.53 -4.86 10.79
N PRO A 9 -12.25 -3.75 10.53
CA PRO A 9 -11.68 -2.58 9.82
C PRO A 9 -10.38 -2.07 10.43
N LEU A 10 -10.25 -2.16 11.74
CA LEU A 10 -9.02 -1.77 12.43
C LEU A 10 -7.86 -2.71 12.11
N GLN A 11 -8.10 -4.03 12.11
CA GLN A 11 -7.09 -5.03 11.75
C GLN A 11 -6.65 -4.88 10.30
N GLN A 12 -7.59 -4.63 9.38
CA GLN A 12 -7.28 -4.36 7.98
C GLN A 12 -6.45 -3.05 7.82
N GLY A 13 -6.77 -2.02 8.59
CA GLY A 13 -6.00 -0.78 8.64
C GLY A 13 -4.56 -1.01 9.12
N LEU A 14 -4.38 -1.77 10.20
CA LEU A 14 -3.05 -2.11 10.72
C LEU A 14 -2.26 -2.99 9.75
N ALA A 15 -2.90 -3.95 9.10
CA ALA A 15 -2.27 -4.80 8.08
C ALA A 15 -1.78 -3.95 6.88
N SER A 16 -2.61 -3.02 6.41
CA SER A 16 -2.26 -2.06 5.36
C SER A 16 -1.11 -1.13 5.78
N ALA A 17 -1.16 -0.61 7.01
CA ALA A 17 -0.09 0.21 7.57
C ALA A 17 1.25 -0.52 7.55
N LEU A 18 1.27 -1.76 8.04
CA LEU A 18 2.46 -2.62 8.04
C LEU A 18 2.97 -2.88 6.62
N ALA A 19 2.06 -3.19 5.69
CA ALA A 19 2.40 -3.45 4.31
C ALA A 19 3.02 -2.22 3.64
N CYS A 20 2.35 -1.08 3.67
CA CYS A 20 2.81 0.13 3.01
C CYS A 20 4.09 0.69 3.64
N GLY A 21 4.23 0.64 4.98
CA GLY A 21 5.47 0.99 5.66
C GLY A 21 6.65 0.13 5.23
N GLY A 22 6.46 -1.21 5.14
CA GLY A 22 7.49 -2.12 4.63
C GLY A 22 7.85 -1.86 3.18
N PHE A 23 6.85 -1.67 2.31
CA PHE A 23 7.09 -1.36 0.90
C PHE A 23 7.77 0.00 0.68
N THR A 24 7.52 0.98 1.53
CA THR A 24 8.23 2.28 1.46
C THR A 24 9.73 2.08 1.55
N PHE A 25 10.22 1.25 2.47
CA PHE A 25 11.64 0.93 2.56
C PHE A 25 12.15 0.21 1.30
N LEU A 26 11.38 -0.75 0.77
CA LEU A 26 11.76 -1.51 -0.43
C LEU A 26 11.88 -0.63 -1.68
N LEU A 27 11.13 0.46 -1.73
CA LEU A 27 11.18 1.47 -2.79
C LEU A 27 12.31 2.50 -2.58
N GLY A 28 13.01 2.43 -1.47
CA GLY A 28 14.14 3.31 -1.15
C GLY A 28 13.82 4.43 -0.16
N GLY A 29 12.61 4.46 0.39
CA GLY A 29 12.22 5.44 1.40
C GLY A 29 12.94 5.25 2.73
N GLY A 30 13.17 6.34 3.46
CA GLY A 30 13.78 6.36 4.76
C GLY A 30 12.81 6.08 5.92
N PRO A 31 13.28 6.10 7.17
CA PRO A 31 12.45 5.82 8.33
C PRO A 31 11.31 6.84 8.52
N ILE A 32 11.50 8.07 8.08
CA ILE A 32 10.47 9.12 8.16
C ILE A 32 9.32 8.78 7.22
N GLU A 33 9.62 8.51 5.94
CA GLU A 33 8.61 8.12 4.94
C GLU A 33 7.90 6.82 5.35
N MET A 34 8.63 5.87 5.93
CA MET A 34 8.04 4.62 6.41
C MET A 34 6.98 4.88 7.49
N LEU A 35 7.28 5.71 8.47
CA LEU A 35 6.33 6.06 9.54
C LEU A 35 5.13 6.84 9.02
N LEU A 36 5.37 7.83 8.16
CA LEU A 36 4.30 8.63 7.57
C LEU A 36 3.41 7.79 6.66
N ALA A 37 4.00 6.92 5.83
CA ALA A 37 3.26 6.00 4.96
C ALA A 37 2.50 4.94 5.77
N PHE A 38 3.08 4.43 6.86
CA PHE A 38 2.41 3.52 7.78
C PHE A 38 1.10 4.13 8.32
N LEU A 39 1.17 5.36 8.84
CA LEU A 39 0.00 6.05 9.39
C LEU A 39 -1.00 6.43 8.29
N GLY A 40 -0.52 6.97 7.17
CA GLY A 40 -1.36 7.35 6.03
C GLY A 40 -2.13 6.16 5.45
N ALA A 41 -1.45 5.04 5.18
CA ALA A 41 -2.06 3.84 4.66
C ALA A 41 -3.02 3.18 5.66
N GLY A 42 -2.67 3.17 6.94
CA GLY A 42 -3.54 2.63 7.99
C GLY A 42 -4.87 3.35 8.07
N VAL A 43 -4.85 4.69 8.08
CA VAL A 43 -6.08 5.51 8.08
C VAL A 43 -6.83 5.35 6.75
N GLY A 44 -6.13 5.38 5.62
CA GLY A 44 -6.75 5.21 4.29
C GLY A 44 -7.51 3.90 4.18
N GLN A 45 -6.92 2.78 4.56
CA GLN A 45 -7.58 1.47 4.53
C GLN A 45 -8.71 1.36 5.56
N TYR A 46 -8.55 1.93 6.75
CA TYR A 46 -9.64 1.98 7.73
C TYR A 46 -10.85 2.73 7.18
N VAL A 47 -10.63 3.90 6.57
CA VAL A 47 -11.69 4.68 5.91
C VAL A 47 -12.33 3.85 4.79
N ARG A 48 -11.55 3.20 3.93
CA ARG A 48 -12.05 2.32 2.87
C ARG A 48 -12.95 1.23 3.43
N ALA A 49 -12.50 0.51 4.46
CA ALA A 49 -13.26 -0.57 5.06
C ALA A 49 -14.60 -0.06 5.65
N ARG A 50 -14.60 1.10 6.29
CA ARG A 50 -15.82 1.73 6.82
C ARG A 50 -16.78 2.20 5.73
N LEU A 51 -16.27 2.80 4.65
CA LEU A 51 -17.09 3.25 3.53
C LEU A 51 -17.72 2.07 2.78
N THR A 52 -16.97 0.99 2.60
CA THR A 52 -17.49 -0.25 2.00
C THR A 52 -18.63 -0.84 2.84
N GLN A 53 -18.54 -0.81 4.17
CA GLN A 53 -19.64 -1.23 5.05
C GLN A 53 -20.90 -0.36 4.94
N ARG A 54 -20.75 0.89 4.48
CA ARG A 54 -21.89 1.81 4.23
C ARG A 54 -22.46 1.71 2.80
N HIS A 55 -22.08 0.67 2.05
CA HIS A 55 -22.55 0.40 0.69
C HIS A 55 -22.34 1.56 -0.30
N LEU A 56 -21.31 2.36 -0.11
CA LEU A 56 -20.93 3.38 -1.09
C LEU A 56 -20.35 2.73 -2.35
N THR A 57 -20.40 3.44 -3.45
CA THR A 57 -19.86 2.97 -4.74
C THR A 57 -18.36 2.66 -4.60
N LEU A 58 -17.90 1.60 -5.28
CA LEU A 58 -16.50 1.17 -5.24
C LEU A 58 -15.52 2.32 -5.53
N PHE A 59 -15.79 3.07 -6.59
CA PHE A 59 -14.91 4.17 -7.01
C PHE A 59 -14.90 5.33 -6.01
N GLY A 60 -16.05 5.62 -5.38
CA GLY A 60 -16.14 6.58 -4.30
C GLY A 60 -15.33 6.14 -3.06
N CYS A 61 -15.41 4.86 -2.69
CA CYS A 61 -14.59 4.31 -1.60
C CYS A 61 -13.10 4.44 -1.89
N ILE A 62 -12.67 4.16 -3.13
CA ILE A 62 -11.26 4.27 -3.56
C ILE A 62 -10.80 5.72 -3.49
N ALA A 63 -11.54 6.64 -4.12
CA ALA A 63 -11.19 8.06 -4.15
C ALA A 63 -11.08 8.65 -2.74
N LEU A 64 -12.08 8.43 -1.89
CA LEU A 64 -12.07 8.96 -0.53
C LEU A 64 -10.99 8.36 0.34
N SER A 65 -10.68 7.07 0.18
CA SER A 65 -9.61 6.42 0.95
C SER A 65 -8.22 6.89 0.52
N VAL A 66 -7.97 7.07 -0.78
CA VAL A 66 -6.71 7.64 -1.29
C VAL A 66 -6.56 9.10 -0.83
N ALA A 67 -7.63 9.90 -0.95
CA ALA A 67 -7.62 11.27 -0.47
C ALA A 67 -7.30 11.35 1.04
N ALA A 68 -7.92 10.49 1.86
CA ALA A 68 -7.64 10.42 3.29
C ALA A 68 -6.18 10.04 3.57
N ALA A 69 -5.63 9.05 2.87
CA ALA A 69 -4.23 8.64 3.02
C ALA A 69 -3.26 9.80 2.68
N CYS A 70 -3.48 10.48 1.56
CA CYS A 70 -2.68 11.64 1.14
C CYS A 70 -2.78 12.82 2.12
N LEU A 71 -3.99 13.10 2.64
CA LEU A 71 -4.20 14.17 3.63
C LEU A 71 -3.46 13.87 4.94
N VAL A 72 -3.56 12.63 5.42
CA VAL A 72 -2.86 12.22 6.66
C VAL A 72 -1.35 12.31 6.46
N TYR A 73 -0.83 11.78 5.34
CA TYR A 73 0.59 11.86 5.03
C TYR A 73 1.08 13.31 4.99
N ALA A 74 0.43 14.16 4.20
CA ALA A 74 0.81 15.57 4.05
C ALA A 74 0.64 16.37 5.34
N GLY A 75 -0.42 16.11 6.10
CA GLY A 75 -0.66 16.76 7.39
C GLY A 75 0.43 16.42 8.41
N LEU A 76 0.76 15.13 8.54
CA LEU A 76 1.82 14.67 9.43
C LEU A 76 3.20 15.15 8.98
N PHE A 77 3.46 15.16 7.67
CA PHE A 77 4.71 15.70 7.12
C PHE A 77 4.87 17.17 7.46
N ARG A 78 3.83 18.00 7.26
CA ARG A 78 3.85 19.42 7.62
C ARG A 78 4.02 19.63 9.12
N LEU A 79 3.34 18.84 9.94
CA LEU A 79 3.48 18.90 11.40
C LEU A 79 4.91 18.55 11.84
N ALA A 80 5.47 17.49 11.26
CA ALA A 80 6.84 17.08 11.54
C ALA A 80 7.87 18.11 11.09
N SER A 81 7.65 18.78 9.93
CA SER A 81 8.53 19.83 9.43
C SER A 81 8.50 21.14 10.27
N LEU A 82 7.44 21.33 11.06
CA LEU A 82 7.38 22.43 12.04
C LEU A 82 8.22 22.16 13.30
N LEU A 83 8.39 20.86 13.64
CA LEU A 83 9.12 20.46 14.84
C LEU A 83 10.61 20.20 14.56
N TRP A 84 10.93 19.71 13.36
CA TRP A 84 12.29 19.40 12.92
C TRP A 84 12.52 19.91 11.50
N PRO A 85 13.75 20.34 11.16
CA PRO A 85 14.11 20.66 9.78
C PRO A 85 14.19 19.35 8.96
N ILE A 86 13.09 19.00 8.31
CA ILE A 86 12.96 17.79 7.47
C ILE A 86 13.13 18.22 6.01
N ASP A 87 13.92 17.44 5.26
CA ASP A 87 14.15 17.69 3.84
C ASP A 87 12.84 17.56 3.04
N PRO A 88 12.53 18.49 2.13
CA PRO A 88 11.36 18.42 1.25
C PRO A 88 11.24 17.12 0.44
N GLN A 89 12.36 16.41 0.17
CA GLN A 89 12.36 15.15 -0.56
C GLN A 89 11.53 14.05 0.12
N HIS A 90 11.36 14.10 1.45
CA HIS A 90 10.48 13.16 2.17
C HIS A 90 9.00 13.28 1.81
N GLN A 91 8.59 14.28 1.02
CA GLN A 91 7.22 14.38 0.50
C GLN A 91 6.87 13.23 -0.44
N ALA A 92 7.84 12.64 -1.14
CA ALA A 92 7.63 11.56 -2.13
C ALA A 92 6.92 10.32 -1.56
N GLY A 93 7.03 10.09 -0.26
CA GLY A 93 6.42 8.95 0.42
C GLY A 93 4.88 8.92 0.40
N TYR A 94 4.19 10.00 -0.02
CA TYR A 94 2.72 9.96 -0.16
C TYR A 94 2.26 8.89 -1.17
N ILE A 95 3.09 8.62 -2.20
CA ILE A 95 2.83 7.56 -3.17
C ILE A 95 2.79 6.19 -2.47
N CYS A 96 3.71 5.97 -1.53
CA CYS A 96 3.76 4.74 -0.75
C CYS A 96 2.54 4.59 0.19
N ALA A 97 2.02 5.70 0.71
CA ALA A 97 0.86 5.68 1.58
C ALA A 97 -0.43 5.21 0.88
N MET A 98 -0.51 5.24 -0.45
CA MET A 98 -1.67 4.76 -1.20
C MET A 98 -1.50 3.38 -1.83
N LEU A 99 -0.37 2.70 -1.63
CA LEU A 99 -0.11 1.38 -2.23
C LEU A 99 -1.12 0.29 -1.84
N PHE A 100 -1.84 0.46 -0.73
CA PHE A 100 -2.90 -0.45 -0.29
C PHE A 100 -4.06 -0.58 -1.28
N ILE A 101 -4.20 0.35 -2.23
CA ILE A 101 -5.26 0.34 -3.25
C ILE A 101 -4.89 -0.54 -4.44
N ILE A 102 -3.61 -0.82 -4.67
CA ILE A 102 -3.16 -1.56 -5.85
C ILE A 102 -3.82 -2.95 -5.88
N PRO A 103 -4.60 -3.25 -6.94
CA PRO A 103 -5.35 -4.49 -7.05
C PRO A 103 -4.47 -5.65 -7.54
N GLY A 104 -3.42 -6.00 -6.79
CA GLY A 104 -2.46 -7.03 -7.17
C GLY A 104 -3.12 -8.39 -7.41
N PHE A 105 -4.05 -8.78 -6.54
CA PHE A 105 -4.79 -10.04 -6.69
C PHE A 105 -5.64 -10.11 -7.99
N PRO A 106 -6.46 -9.10 -8.35
CA PRO A 106 -7.14 -9.06 -9.63
C PRO A 106 -6.21 -9.14 -10.85
N PHE A 107 -5.02 -8.50 -10.82
CA PHE A 107 -4.05 -8.61 -11.91
C PHE A 107 -3.53 -10.04 -12.07
N ILE A 108 -3.14 -10.69 -10.97
CA ILE A 108 -2.62 -12.07 -11.01
C ILE A 108 -3.69 -13.03 -11.50
N THR A 109 -4.92 -12.95 -10.97
CA THR A 109 -6.03 -13.83 -11.36
C THR A 109 -6.43 -13.61 -12.81
N SER A 110 -6.42 -12.37 -13.30
CA SER A 110 -6.63 -12.07 -14.73
C SER A 110 -5.58 -12.76 -15.60
N GLY A 111 -4.30 -12.68 -15.24
CA GLY A 111 -3.23 -13.35 -15.98
C GLY A 111 -3.38 -14.87 -15.98
N ILE A 112 -3.79 -15.48 -14.86
CA ILE A 112 -4.05 -16.91 -14.76
C ILE A 112 -5.24 -17.32 -15.65
N ASP A 113 -6.33 -16.57 -15.64
CA ASP A 113 -7.50 -16.86 -16.48
C ASP A 113 -7.14 -16.77 -17.97
N MET A 114 -6.41 -15.72 -18.38
CA MET A 114 -5.93 -15.61 -19.76
C MET A 114 -5.01 -16.77 -20.17
N SER A 115 -4.12 -17.21 -19.27
CA SER A 115 -3.22 -18.34 -19.55
C SER A 115 -3.96 -19.67 -19.69
N LYS A 116 -5.13 -19.80 -19.08
CA LYS A 116 -6.05 -20.92 -19.23
C LYS A 116 -7.01 -20.78 -20.42
N GLN A 117 -6.79 -19.79 -21.27
CA GLN A 117 -7.62 -19.46 -22.44
C GLN A 117 -9.05 -19.00 -22.10
N ASP A 118 -9.33 -18.69 -20.83
CA ASP A 118 -10.57 -18.00 -20.44
C ASP A 118 -10.38 -16.48 -20.60
N MET A 119 -10.36 -16.05 -21.87
CA MET A 119 -10.08 -14.67 -22.23
C MET A 119 -11.14 -13.70 -21.73
N ARG A 120 -12.41 -14.15 -21.65
CA ARG A 120 -13.51 -13.29 -21.21
C ARG A 120 -13.38 -12.93 -19.74
N SER A 121 -13.25 -13.91 -18.87
CA SER A 121 -13.07 -13.69 -17.42
C SER A 121 -11.77 -12.93 -17.13
N GLY A 122 -10.69 -13.25 -17.85
CA GLY A 122 -9.42 -12.57 -17.73
C GLY A 122 -9.50 -11.08 -18.07
N LEU A 123 -10.13 -10.72 -19.20
CA LEU A 123 -10.31 -9.34 -19.63
C LEU A 123 -11.24 -8.55 -18.70
N GLU A 124 -12.33 -9.14 -18.24
CA GLU A 124 -13.24 -8.49 -17.28
C GLU A 124 -12.52 -8.12 -15.96
N ARG A 125 -11.71 -9.04 -15.42
CA ARG A 125 -10.89 -8.78 -14.22
C ARG A 125 -9.79 -7.76 -14.47
N LEU A 126 -9.15 -7.81 -15.62
CA LEU A 126 -8.14 -6.83 -16.01
C LEU A 126 -8.74 -5.43 -16.11
N ALA A 127 -9.85 -5.29 -16.82
CA ALA A 127 -10.55 -4.00 -16.95
C ALA A 127 -10.94 -3.44 -15.58
N TYR A 128 -11.48 -4.29 -14.70
CA TYR A 128 -11.79 -3.90 -13.32
C TYR A 128 -10.55 -3.41 -12.55
N ALA A 129 -9.43 -4.12 -12.64
CA ALA A 129 -8.19 -3.73 -12.00
C ALA A 129 -7.65 -2.41 -12.54
N ILE A 130 -7.68 -2.21 -13.86
CA ILE A 130 -7.27 -0.96 -14.51
C ILE A 130 -8.14 0.21 -14.03
N MET A 131 -9.45 0.05 -13.96
CA MET A 131 -10.34 1.10 -13.47
C MET A 131 -10.02 1.52 -12.03
N ILE A 132 -9.71 0.56 -11.15
CA ILE A 132 -9.27 0.86 -9.76
C ILE A 132 -8.00 1.71 -9.78
N VAL A 133 -7.00 1.32 -10.57
CA VAL A 133 -5.72 2.03 -10.66
C VAL A 133 -5.93 3.44 -11.22
N VAL A 134 -6.73 3.60 -12.27
CA VAL A 134 -7.01 4.91 -12.87
C VAL A 134 -7.66 5.84 -11.86
N VAL A 135 -8.69 5.40 -11.15
CA VAL A 135 -9.37 6.24 -10.14
C VAL A 135 -8.41 6.60 -9.00
N ALA A 136 -7.62 5.62 -8.52
CA ALA A 136 -6.65 5.87 -7.46
C ALA A 136 -5.57 6.87 -7.89
N THR A 137 -5.03 6.71 -9.09
CA THR A 137 -3.98 7.59 -9.63
C THR A 137 -4.48 9.00 -9.88
N LEU A 138 -5.67 9.15 -10.47
CA LEU A 138 -6.28 10.47 -10.69
C LEU A 138 -6.55 11.19 -9.37
N THR A 139 -7.05 10.45 -8.37
CA THR A 139 -7.29 11.03 -7.03
C THR A 139 -5.97 11.44 -6.37
N ALA A 140 -4.94 10.59 -6.43
CA ALA A 140 -3.63 10.90 -5.87
C ALA A 140 -2.99 12.10 -6.55
N TRP A 141 -3.09 12.19 -7.88
CA TRP A 141 -2.60 13.33 -8.66
C TRP A 141 -3.33 14.62 -8.28
N LEU A 142 -4.66 14.58 -8.18
CA LEU A 142 -5.45 15.72 -7.74
C LEU A 142 -5.04 16.17 -6.32
N MET A 143 -4.87 15.21 -5.40
CA MET A 143 -4.44 15.51 -4.05
C MET A 143 -3.02 16.08 -4.00
N ALA A 144 -2.11 15.58 -4.84
CA ALA A 144 -0.76 16.12 -4.96
C ALA A 144 -0.77 17.59 -5.44
N LEU A 145 -1.61 17.93 -6.41
CA LEU A 145 -1.79 19.30 -6.87
C LEU A 145 -2.36 20.20 -5.78
N LEU A 146 -3.42 19.76 -5.09
CA LEU A 146 -4.07 20.53 -4.02
C LEU A 146 -3.14 20.77 -2.82
N LEU A 147 -2.38 19.76 -2.44
CA LEU A 147 -1.46 19.81 -1.30
C LEU A 147 -0.06 20.30 -1.69
N ARG A 148 0.18 20.55 -2.98
CA ARG A 148 1.48 20.93 -3.55
C ARG A 148 2.60 19.95 -3.19
N LEU A 149 2.30 18.64 -3.20
CA LEU A 149 3.27 17.58 -2.99
C LEU A 149 4.07 17.36 -4.28
N GLN A 150 5.38 17.20 -4.14
CA GLN A 150 6.25 16.93 -5.29
C GLN A 150 6.70 15.47 -5.26
N PRO A 151 6.49 14.71 -6.36
CA PRO A 151 7.10 13.40 -6.52
C PRO A 151 8.60 13.61 -6.80
N MET A 152 9.42 13.28 -5.82
CA MET A 152 10.90 13.36 -5.91
C MET A 152 11.47 11.96 -5.66
N ASP A 153 12.72 11.76 -6.02
CA ASP A 153 13.43 10.51 -5.69
C ASP A 153 13.75 10.46 -4.21
N PHE A 154 13.75 9.25 -3.65
CA PHE A 154 14.09 9.04 -2.25
C PHE A 154 15.57 9.29 -1.99
N LEU A 155 15.87 9.83 -0.81
CA LEU A 155 17.24 10.03 -0.35
C LEU A 155 17.97 8.69 -0.14
N PRO A 156 19.20 8.52 -0.64
CA PRO A 156 19.95 7.29 -0.41
C PRO A 156 20.26 7.11 1.08
N LEU A 157 19.88 5.97 1.66
CA LEU A 157 20.01 5.71 3.09
C LEU A 157 21.44 5.47 3.58
N GLY A 158 22.45 5.42 2.74
CA GLY A 158 23.86 5.24 3.18
C GLY A 158 24.14 4.03 4.09
N LEU A 159 23.25 3.04 4.14
CA LEU A 159 23.34 1.88 5.02
C LEU A 159 24.44 0.90 4.56
N PRO A 160 25.18 0.26 5.49
CA PRO A 160 26.10 -0.82 5.16
C PRO A 160 25.32 -2.00 4.55
N VAL A 161 25.99 -2.75 3.65
CA VAL A 161 25.36 -3.80 2.84
C VAL A 161 24.64 -4.86 3.70
N TRP A 162 25.23 -5.29 4.80
CA TRP A 162 24.63 -6.28 5.71
C TRP A 162 23.34 -5.75 6.37
N ALA A 163 23.33 -4.50 6.82
CA ALA A 163 22.15 -3.91 7.44
C ALA A 163 21.03 -3.73 6.40
N ARG A 164 21.38 -3.35 5.16
CA ARG A 164 20.42 -3.26 4.05
C ARG A 164 19.77 -4.60 3.75
N ILE A 165 20.55 -5.69 3.73
CA ILE A 165 20.03 -7.06 3.49
C ILE A 165 19.05 -7.46 4.60
N LEU A 166 19.42 -7.28 5.87
CA LEU A 166 18.57 -7.63 7.01
C LEU A 166 17.27 -6.83 7.03
N LEU A 167 17.37 -5.51 6.81
CA LEU A 167 16.18 -4.65 6.73
C LEU A 167 15.31 -5.00 5.52
N ARG A 168 15.90 -5.30 4.37
CA ARG A 168 15.17 -5.72 3.18
C ARG A 168 14.41 -7.02 3.43
N LEU A 169 15.02 -7.99 4.11
CA LEU A 169 14.37 -9.25 4.50
C LEU A 169 13.17 -8.97 5.43
N ALA A 170 13.38 -8.20 6.49
CA ALA A 170 12.33 -7.88 7.47
C ALA A 170 11.18 -7.07 6.84
N MET A 171 11.50 -6.04 6.03
CA MET A 171 10.49 -5.20 5.40
C MET A 171 9.73 -5.93 4.29
N SER A 172 10.39 -6.84 3.56
CA SER A 172 9.70 -7.72 2.60
C SER A 172 8.74 -8.66 3.30
N PHE A 173 9.14 -9.23 4.44
CA PHE A 173 8.24 -10.05 5.25
C PHE A 173 7.01 -9.24 5.70
N CYS A 174 7.22 -8.07 6.31
CA CYS A 174 6.16 -7.19 6.76
C CYS A 174 5.22 -6.78 5.61
N GLY A 175 5.79 -6.44 4.46
CA GLY A 175 5.04 -6.04 3.27
C GLY A 175 4.10 -7.15 2.77
N VAL A 176 4.64 -8.34 2.52
CA VAL A 176 3.85 -9.47 2.01
C VAL A 176 2.85 -9.97 3.05
N PHE A 177 3.24 -10.05 4.32
CA PHE A 177 2.36 -10.45 5.41
C PHE A 177 1.17 -9.50 5.55
N GLY A 178 1.43 -8.19 5.60
CA GLY A 178 0.40 -7.17 5.72
C GLY A 178 -0.58 -7.20 4.55
N PHE A 179 -0.09 -7.29 3.29
CA PHE A 179 -0.98 -7.42 2.13
C PHE A 179 -1.80 -8.70 2.16
N SER A 180 -1.20 -9.83 2.56
CA SER A 180 -1.93 -11.10 2.67
C SER A 180 -3.09 -11.01 3.67
N LEU A 181 -2.88 -10.39 4.83
CA LEU A 181 -3.94 -10.16 5.82
C LEU A 181 -5.00 -9.18 5.30
N MET A 182 -4.60 -8.13 4.58
CA MET A 182 -5.53 -7.17 3.98
C MET A 182 -6.47 -7.85 2.97
N PHE A 183 -6.00 -8.87 2.25
CA PHE A 183 -6.79 -9.70 1.34
C PHE A 183 -7.51 -10.87 2.04
N ASN A 184 -7.62 -10.80 3.35
CA ASN A 184 -8.37 -11.77 4.17
C ASN A 184 -7.80 -13.19 4.12
N SER A 185 -6.49 -13.34 3.95
CA SER A 185 -5.80 -14.63 4.00
C SER A 185 -5.67 -15.12 5.44
N PRO A 186 -5.79 -16.44 5.71
CA PRO A 186 -5.50 -17.01 7.01
C PRO A 186 -4.05 -16.73 7.44
N VAL A 187 -3.84 -16.41 8.71
CA VAL A 187 -2.51 -16.05 9.26
C VAL A 187 -1.41 -17.06 8.90
N LYS A 188 -1.72 -18.36 8.94
CA LYS A 188 -0.76 -19.42 8.59
C LYS A 188 -0.28 -19.31 7.14
N LEU A 189 -1.20 -19.11 6.19
CA LEU A 189 -0.86 -18.95 4.76
C LEU A 189 -0.15 -17.61 4.51
N ALA A 190 -0.59 -16.55 5.16
CA ALA A 190 0.05 -15.24 5.10
C ALA A 190 1.52 -15.30 5.57
N SER A 191 1.80 -16.03 6.66
CA SER A 191 3.17 -16.19 7.17
C SER A 191 4.06 -16.97 6.21
N VAL A 192 3.57 -18.07 5.63
CA VAL A 192 4.32 -18.84 4.64
C VAL A 192 4.64 -17.99 3.40
N ALA A 193 3.62 -17.30 2.87
CA ALA A 193 3.79 -16.40 1.73
C ALA A 193 4.81 -15.27 2.03
N ALA A 194 4.76 -14.72 3.25
CA ALA A 194 5.67 -13.67 3.68
C ALA A 194 7.13 -14.15 3.76
N VAL A 195 7.37 -15.38 4.25
CA VAL A 195 8.72 -15.98 4.28
C VAL A 195 9.25 -16.18 2.85
N ILE A 196 8.44 -16.76 1.97
CA ILE A 196 8.81 -16.97 0.57
C ILE A 196 9.10 -15.64 -0.12
N GLY A 197 8.22 -14.65 0.06
CA GLY A 197 8.38 -13.32 -0.51
C GLY A 197 9.61 -12.59 0.02
N ALA A 198 9.91 -12.71 1.32
CA ALA A 198 11.09 -12.12 1.94
C ALA A 198 12.39 -12.72 1.35
N ILE A 199 12.47 -14.04 1.22
CA ILE A 199 13.63 -14.72 0.63
C ILE A 199 13.79 -14.32 -0.84
N SER A 200 12.73 -14.42 -1.63
CA SER A 200 12.77 -14.12 -3.07
C SER A 200 13.20 -12.67 -3.35
N ASN A 201 12.68 -11.70 -2.57
CA ASN A 201 13.04 -10.30 -2.76
C ASN A 201 14.44 -9.94 -2.27
N THR A 202 14.97 -10.70 -1.30
CA THR A 202 16.33 -10.47 -0.78
C THR A 202 17.40 -11.06 -1.70
N LEU A 203 17.09 -12.17 -2.41
CA LEU A 203 17.99 -12.78 -3.38
C LEU A 203 18.08 -12.04 -4.71
N ARG A 204 17.20 -11.11 -4.97
CA ARG A 204 17.20 -10.25 -6.16
C ARG A 204 18.16 -9.06 -6.01
#